data_89e7486b6c6718dee62b19271da912c4
#
_entry.id   89e7486b6c6718dee62b19271da912c4
#
_cell.length_a   1.000
_cell.length_b   1.000
_cell.length_c   1.000
_cell.angle_alpha   90.00
_cell.angle_beta   90.00
_cell.angle_gamma   90.00
#
_symmetry.space_group_name_H-M   'P 1'
#
loop_
_entity.id
_entity.type
_entity.pdbx_description
1 polymer ?
#
loop_
_entity_poly.entity_id
_entity_poly.type
_entity_poly.pdbx_seq_one_letter_code
_entity_poly.pdbx_strand_id
1 'polypeptide(L)'
;MAESPTKSRHPRGESAAMNAMLLDHPVIASIKDEDGLRAVLSAPCPVVFVLFGSVMSIRGIVETLKSAGKTVFVDVDLLDGFSSKPIVVDFLRANTRVDGILSSKAAIVRAAKTAGFLSIHRLFLIDSFSYNNLPKQVSISGADAIEILPGCMPRVISWVCDDIDLPLIAGGLVCDKEDVIGALGAGAAAVASSNRDVWLM
;
A
#
# COMPACT_ATOMS: atom_id res chain seq x y z
N MET A 1 17.91 -18.30 -32.04
CA MET A 1 18.18 -18.09 -30.62
C MET A 1 18.56 -16.63 -30.47
N ALA A 2 17.62 -15.81 -30.00
CA ALA A 2 17.85 -14.39 -29.73
C ALA A 2 17.87 -14.23 -28.22
N GLU A 3 19.01 -13.85 -27.65
CA GLU A 3 19.15 -13.53 -26.23
C GLU A 3 18.37 -12.26 -25.91
N SER A 4 17.44 -12.36 -24.99
CA SER A 4 16.76 -11.21 -24.43
C SER A 4 17.72 -10.42 -23.53
N PRO A 5 17.83 -9.10 -23.66
CA PRO A 5 18.69 -8.32 -22.80
C PRO A 5 18.10 -8.24 -21.40
N THR A 6 18.80 -8.77 -20.41
CA THR A 6 18.60 -8.56 -18.98
C THR A 6 18.75 -7.07 -18.67
N LYS A 7 17.64 -6.35 -18.56
CA LYS A 7 17.62 -4.99 -18.04
C LYS A 7 17.65 -5.04 -16.51
N SER A 8 18.84 -4.95 -15.93
CA SER A 8 18.99 -4.56 -14.53
C SER A 8 18.57 -3.09 -14.38
N ARG A 9 17.32 -2.83 -14.03
CA ARG A 9 16.86 -1.51 -13.60
C ARG A 9 17.01 -1.43 -12.09
N HIS A 10 17.96 -0.63 -11.62
CA HIS A 10 18.04 -0.25 -10.21
C HIS A 10 16.81 0.63 -9.87
N PRO A 11 16.04 0.31 -8.81
CA PRO A 11 14.94 1.16 -8.38
C PRO A 11 15.49 2.54 -8.00
N ARG A 12 14.76 3.60 -8.35
CA ARG A 12 15.09 4.97 -7.94
C ARG A 12 15.05 5.03 -6.40
N GLY A 13 15.86 5.86 -5.75
CA GLY A 13 16.12 5.83 -4.31
C GLY A 13 14.91 5.70 -3.38
N GLU A 14 13.77 6.35 -3.69
CA GLU A 14 12.54 6.26 -2.88
C GLU A 14 11.85 4.89 -3.00
N SER A 15 11.82 4.31 -4.18
CA SER A 15 11.30 2.95 -4.39
C SER A 15 12.20 1.90 -3.73
N ALA A 16 13.52 2.14 -3.63
CA ALA A 16 14.44 1.27 -2.90
C ALA A 16 14.19 1.34 -1.38
N ALA A 17 13.96 2.52 -0.82
CA ALA A 17 13.62 2.70 0.59
C ALA A 17 12.27 2.05 0.93
N MET A 18 11.25 2.22 0.08
CA MET A 18 9.96 1.55 0.20
C MET A 18 10.13 0.03 0.20
N ASN A 19 10.87 -0.51 -0.75
CA ASN A 19 11.09 -1.95 -0.85
C ASN A 19 11.82 -2.50 0.37
N ALA A 20 12.86 -1.83 0.86
CA ALA A 20 13.57 -2.24 2.07
C ALA A 20 12.64 -2.26 3.29
N MET A 21 11.84 -1.20 3.48
CA MET A 21 10.86 -1.13 4.56
C MET A 21 9.83 -2.28 4.51
N LEU A 22 9.33 -2.62 3.32
CA LEU A 22 8.34 -3.69 3.15
C LEU A 22 8.94 -5.08 3.37
N LEU A 23 10.18 -5.30 2.94
CA LEU A 23 10.88 -6.57 3.16
C LEU A 23 11.27 -6.78 4.64
N ASP A 24 11.64 -5.71 5.34
CA ASP A 24 11.94 -5.77 6.77
C ASP A 24 10.68 -5.98 7.61
N HIS A 25 9.52 -5.52 7.11
CA HIS A 25 8.23 -5.57 7.79
C HIS A 25 7.13 -6.06 6.84
N PRO A 26 7.12 -7.38 6.53
CA PRO A 26 6.25 -7.92 5.47
C PRO A 26 4.76 -8.02 5.85
N VAL A 27 4.39 -7.66 7.07
CA VAL A 27 3.00 -7.60 7.51
C VAL A 27 2.59 -6.16 7.81
N ILE A 28 1.57 -5.67 7.09
CA ILE A 28 1.00 -4.34 7.23
C ILE A 28 -0.37 -4.48 7.92
N ALA A 29 -0.56 -3.74 9.01
CA ALA A 29 -1.86 -3.71 9.70
C ALA A 29 -2.80 -2.73 9.01
N SER A 30 -3.93 -3.22 8.50
CA SER A 30 -4.99 -2.38 7.91
C SER A 30 -6.09 -2.13 8.95
N ILE A 31 -6.26 -0.89 9.39
CA ILE A 31 -7.28 -0.51 10.38
C ILE A 31 -8.49 0.16 9.72
N LYS A 32 -9.71 -0.26 10.12
CA LYS A 32 -10.97 0.17 9.49
C LYS A 32 -11.89 0.94 10.42
N ASP A 33 -11.51 1.04 11.70
CA ASP A 33 -12.31 1.65 12.75
C ASP A 33 -11.46 1.99 13.99
N GLU A 34 -12.11 2.60 14.98
CA GLU A 34 -11.49 2.94 16.27
C GLU A 34 -11.04 1.71 17.09
N ASP A 35 -11.69 0.56 16.92
CA ASP A 35 -11.27 -0.69 17.59
C ASP A 35 -9.96 -1.21 16.98
N GLY A 36 -9.82 -1.13 15.66
CA GLY A 36 -8.58 -1.39 14.95
C GLY A 36 -7.47 -0.43 15.37
N LEU A 37 -7.78 0.87 15.49
CA LEU A 37 -6.82 1.87 15.95
C LEU A 37 -6.29 1.53 17.35
N ARG A 38 -7.16 1.21 18.31
CA ARG A 38 -6.72 0.81 19.66
C ARG A 38 -5.86 -0.46 19.64
N ALA A 39 -6.28 -1.45 18.88
CA ALA A 39 -5.56 -2.74 18.82
C ALA A 39 -4.16 -2.62 18.20
N VAL A 40 -4.00 -1.80 17.15
CA VAL A 40 -2.71 -1.70 16.42
C VAL A 40 -1.62 -0.99 17.23
N LEU A 41 -1.97 -0.20 18.25
CA LEU A 41 -0.98 0.50 19.08
C LEU A 41 -0.03 -0.46 19.80
N SER A 42 -0.52 -1.64 20.21
CA SER A 42 0.27 -2.69 20.86
C SER A 42 0.72 -3.80 19.92
N ALA A 43 0.27 -3.79 18.66
CA ALA A 43 0.67 -4.80 17.68
C ALA A 43 2.12 -4.62 17.24
N PRO A 44 2.86 -5.70 16.92
CA PRO A 44 4.25 -5.63 16.49
C PRO A 44 4.44 -5.00 15.11
N CYS A 45 3.37 -4.90 14.29
CA CYS A 45 3.44 -4.30 12.96
C CYS A 45 3.80 -2.81 13.01
N PRO A 46 4.94 -2.38 12.46
CA PRO A 46 5.31 -0.97 12.45
C PRO A 46 4.61 -0.18 11.34
N VAL A 47 4.16 -0.84 10.27
CA VAL A 47 3.49 -0.18 9.13
C VAL A 47 1.98 -0.35 9.26
N VAL A 48 1.25 0.76 9.14
CA VAL A 48 -0.21 0.80 9.31
C VAL A 48 -0.87 1.48 8.11
N PHE A 49 -1.89 0.82 7.55
CA PHE A 49 -2.82 1.41 6.59
C PHE A 49 -4.08 1.87 7.31
N VAL A 50 -4.38 3.16 7.24
CA VAL A 50 -5.59 3.76 7.79
C VAL A 50 -6.66 3.80 6.70
N LEU A 51 -7.70 2.98 6.87
CA LEU A 51 -8.79 2.79 5.91
C LEU A 51 -10.11 3.42 6.39
N PHE A 52 -10.06 4.38 7.30
CA PHE A 52 -11.24 5.05 7.87
C PHE A 52 -10.90 6.45 8.36
N GLY A 53 -11.92 7.19 8.70
CA GLY A 53 -11.79 8.53 9.24
C GLY A 53 -12.41 9.58 8.34
N SER A 54 -12.24 10.83 8.72
CA SER A 54 -12.82 11.96 8.00
C SER A 54 -11.86 13.16 8.02
N VAL A 55 -12.20 14.21 7.28
CA VAL A 55 -11.49 15.49 7.34
C VAL A 55 -11.35 16.02 8.77
N MET A 56 -12.29 15.65 9.67
CA MET A 56 -12.30 16.11 11.07
C MET A 56 -11.44 15.23 11.98
N SER A 57 -11.33 13.93 11.71
CA SER A 57 -10.69 12.94 12.61
C SER A 57 -9.29 12.51 12.17
N ILE A 58 -8.96 12.60 10.88
CA ILE A 58 -7.73 11.99 10.34
C ILE A 58 -6.45 12.52 11.00
N ARG A 59 -6.42 13.81 11.39
CA ARG A 59 -5.28 14.39 12.09
C ARG A 59 -5.02 13.68 13.41
N GLY A 60 -6.08 13.47 14.23
CA GLY A 60 -5.96 12.78 15.53
C GLY A 60 -5.56 11.31 15.39
N ILE A 61 -6.11 10.61 14.39
CA ILE A 61 -5.76 9.22 14.10
C ILE A 61 -4.26 9.11 13.77
N VAL A 62 -3.78 9.93 12.84
CA VAL A 62 -2.37 9.94 12.43
C VAL A 62 -1.46 10.28 13.61
N GLU A 63 -1.80 11.31 14.40
CA GLU A 63 -0.99 11.72 15.56
C GLU A 63 -0.87 10.61 16.61
N THR A 64 -1.97 9.90 16.88
CA THR A 64 -1.98 8.74 17.78
C THR A 64 -1.03 7.65 17.30
N LEU A 65 -1.09 7.27 16.04
CA LEU A 65 -0.22 6.26 15.44
C LEU A 65 1.24 6.70 15.40
N LYS A 66 1.51 7.96 15.03
CA LYS A 66 2.88 8.52 14.99
C LYS A 66 3.48 8.58 16.40
N SER A 67 2.69 8.88 17.43
CA SER A 67 3.14 8.87 18.82
C SER A 67 3.49 7.47 19.33
N ALA A 68 2.88 6.44 18.74
CA ALA A 68 3.22 5.03 18.97
C ALA A 68 4.39 4.51 18.10
N GLY A 69 5.07 5.39 17.34
CA GLY A 69 6.20 5.04 16.49
C GLY A 69 5.84 4.33 15.19
N LYS A 70 4.57 4.37 14.77
CA LYS A 70 4.13 3.71 13.55
C LYS A 70 4.47 4.52 12.30
N THR A 71 4.73 3.81 11.20
CA THR A 71 4.75 4.36 9.84
C THR A 71 3.35 4.29 9.28
N VAL A 72 2.80 5.44 8.87
CA VAL A 72 1.36 5.58 8.60
C VAL A 72 1.11 5.91 7.14
N PHE A 73 0.33 5.07 6.48
CA PHE A 73 -0.24 5.34 5.17
C PHE A 73 -1.74 5.56 5.30
N VAL A 74 -2.27 6.55 4.61
CA VAL A 74 -3.70 6.86 4.61
C VAL A 74 -4.30 6.54 3.26
N ASP A 75 -5.37 5.74 3.26
CA ASP A 75 -6.21 5.53 2.08
C ASP A 75 -7.16 6.71 1.92
N VAL A 76 -6.84 7.60 1.01
CA VAL A 76 -7.60 8.82 0.80
C VAL A 76 -8.93 8.60 0.08
N ASP A 77 -9.13 7.42 -0.54
CA ASP A 77 -10.38 7.08 -1.19
C ASP A 77 -11.48 6.70 -0.18
N LEU A 78 -11.09 6.33 1.05
CA LEU A 78 -11.96 5.88 2.13
C LEU A 78 -12.18 6.94 3.24
N LEU A 79 -11.64 8.14 3.05
CA LEU A 79 -11.84 9.24 4.01
C LEU A 79 -13.12 10.02 3.71
N ASP A 80 -13.96 10.19 4.71
CA ASP A 80 -15.17 11.01 4.60
C ASP A 80 -14.85 12.51 4.53
N GLY A 81 -15.64 13.23 3.72
CA GLY A 81 -15.55 14.68 3.59
C GLY A 81 -14.47 15.18 2.62
N PHE A 82 -13.73 14.29 1.98
CA PHE A 82 -12.79 14.63 0.91
C PHE A 82 -13.39 14.37 -0.47
N SER A 83 -13.08 15.26 -1.40
CA SER A 83 -13.30 14.98 -2.81
C SER A 83 -12.17 14.10 -3.36
N SER A 84 -12.49 13.29 -4.39
CA SER A 84 -11.49 12.50 -5.12
C SER A 84 -10.60 13.36 -6.04
N LYS A 85 -10.00 14.42 -5.48
CA LYS A 85 -9.15 15.38 -6.18
C LYS A 85 -7.80 15.51 -5.48
N PRO A 86 -6.72 15.89 -6.19
CA PRO A 86 -5.38 16.04 -5.63
C PRO A 86 -5.28 16.98 -4.41
N ILE A 87 -6.24 17.88 -4.22
CA ILE A 87 -6.28 18.80 -3.05
C ILE A 87 -6.26 18.05 -1.70
N VAL A 88 -6.69 16.77 -1.63
CA VAL A 88 -6.59 15.97 -0.43
C VAL A 88 -5.14 15.77 0.01
N VAL A 89 -4.21 15.69 -0.95
CA VAL A 89 -2.77 15.55 -0.71
C VAL A 89 -2.23 16.81 -0.02
N ASP A 90 -2.59 17.98 -0.51
CA ASP A 90 -2.19 19.27 0.09
C ASP A 90 -2.74 19.42 1.50
N PHE A 91 -3.99 19.01 1.72
CA PHE A 91 -4.60 19.01 3.06
C PHE A 91 -3.82 18.10 4.02
N LEU A 92 -3.52 16.86 3.65
CA LEU A 92 -2.79 15.93 4.50
C LEU A 92 -1.38 16.43 4.81
N ARG A 93 -0.70 17.01 3.82
CA ARG A 93 0.62 17.61 4.00
C ARG A 93 0.61 18.77 4.99
N ALA A 94 -0.41 19.62 4.95
CA ALA A 94 -0.51 20.78 5.81
C ALA A 94 -0.97 20.45 7.24
N ASN A 95 -1.73 19.36 7.43
CA ASN A 95 -2.45 19.10 8.67
C ASN A 95 -2.06 17.82 9.40
N THR A 96 -1.22 16.96 8.79
CA THR A 96 -0.86 15.66 9.39
C THR A 96 0.64 15.37 9.24
N ARG A 97 1.12 14.34 9.95
CA ARG A 97 2.47 13.79 9.81
C ARG A 97 2.43 12.40 9.15
N VAL A 98 1.51 12.18 8.22
CA VAL A 98 1.41 10.92 7.49
C VAL A 98 2.67 10.70 6.65
N ASP A 99 3.14 9.46 6.58
CA ASP A 99 4.35 9.10 5.83
C ASP A 99 4.04 8.82 4.36
N GLY A 100 2.85 8.30 4.06
CA GLY A 100 2.47 7.96 2.70
C GLY A 100 0.97 7.98 2.43
N ILE A 101 0.64 7.93 1.16
CA ILE A 101 -0.72 7.96 0.66
C ILE A 101 -0.98 6.73 -0.20
N LEU A 102 -2.14 6.12 0.01
CA LEU A 102 -2.68 5.02 -0.74
C LEU A 102 -3.95 5.49 -1.47
N SER A 103 -4.08 5.20 -2.75
CA SER A 103 -5.28 5.49 -3.54
C SER A 103 -5.41 4.58 -4.76
N SER A 104 -6.63 4.33 -5.19
CA SER A 104 -6.94 3.66 -6.45
C SER A 104 -6.88 4.61 -7.67
N LYS A 105 -6.68 5.91 -7.44
CA LYS A 105 -6.70 6.94 -8.47
C LYS A 105 -5.29 7.41 -8.81
N ALA A 106 -4.81 7.04 -9.99
CA ALA A 106 -3.46 7.37 -10.46
C ALA A 106 -3.11 8.87 -10.36
N ALA A 107 -4.10 9.76 -10.53
CA ALA A 107 -3.88 11.21 -10.39
C ALA A 107 -3.54 11.64 -8.95
N ILE A 108 -4.18 11.01 -7.95
CA ILE A 108 -3.91 11.26 -6.53
C ILE A 108 -2.55 10.67 -6.15
N VAL A 109 -2.26 9.44 -6.57
CA VAL A 109 -0.96 8.78 -6.33
C VAL A 109 0.18 9.64 -6.88
N ARG A 110 0.05 10.15 -8.11
CA ARG A 110 1.04 11.05 -8.72
C ARG A 110 1.19 12.34 -7.94
N ALA A 111 0.09 12.94 -7.49
CA ALA A 111 0.13 14.16 -6.67
C ALA A 111 0.84 13.90 -5.33
N ALA A 112 0.56 12.77 -4.68
CA ALA A 112 1.22 12.34 -3.45
C ALA A 112 2.73 12.23 -3.63
N LYS A 113 3.18 11.55 -4.67
CA LYS A 113 4.60 11.45 -5.00
C LYS A 113 5.24 12.80 -5.29
N THR A 114 4.59 13.65 -6.06
CA THR A 114 5.08 15.02 -6.34
C THR A 114 5.18 15.86 -5.07
N ALA A 115 4.30 15.62 -4.09
CA ALA A 115 4.32 16.27 -2.78
C ALA A 115 5.38 15.70 -1.81
N GLY A 116 6.12 14.65 -2.19
CA GLY A 116 7.15 14.01 -1.38
C GLY A 116 6.64 12.99 -0.38
N PHE A 117 5.42 12.47 -0.56
CA PHE A 117 4.92 11.31 0.18
C PHE A 117 5.36 10.01 -0.47
N LEU A 118 5.58 8.97 0.34
CA LEU A 118 5.55 7.60 -0.16
C LEU A 118 4.18 7.32 -0.76
N SER A 119 4.14 6.72 -1.95
CA SER A 119 2.91 6.58 -2.72
C SER A 119 2.64 5.14 -3.12
N ILE A 120 1.43 4.66 -2.81
CA ILE A 120 0.98 3.31 -3.14
C ILE A 120 -0.22 3.40 -4.06
N HIS A 121 -0.15 2.73 -5.22
CA HIS A 121 -1.29 2.63 -6.13
C HIS A 121 -2.03 1.32 -5.88
N ARG A 122 -3.27 1.41 -5.38
CA ARG A 122 -4.16 0.25 -5.20
C ARG A 122 -4.83 -0.10 -6.51
N LEU A 123 -4.75 -1.39 -6.88
CA LEU A 123 -5.25 -1.92 -8.14
C LEU A 123 -6.13 -3.15 -7.87
N PHE A 124 -7.32 -3.17 -8.47
CA PHE A 124 -8.25 -4.28 -8.32
C PHE A 124 -8.12 -5.22 -9.52
N LEU A 125 -7.80 -6.48 -9.25
CA LEU A 125 -7.64 -7.52 -10.28
C LEU A 125 -8.90 -8.38 -10.34
N ILE A 126 -9.84 -7.98 -11.18
CA ILE A 126 -11.15 -8.62 -11.30
C ILE A 126 -11.17 -9.61 -12.48
N ASP A 127 -10.48 -9.25 -13.57
CA ASP A 127 -10.49 -9.98 -14.84
C ASP A 127 -9.20 -9.72 -15.65
N SER A 128 -9.12 -10.35 -16.83
CA SER A 128 -7.97 -10.16 -17.74
C SER A 128 -7.82 -8.74 -18.25
N PHE A 129 -8.90 -7.95 -18.31
CA PHE A 129 -8.82 -6.55 -18.73
C PHE A 129 -8.13 -5.70 -17.67
N SER A 130 -8.50 -5.87 -16.41
CA SER A 130 -7.84 -5.19 -15.28
C SER A 130 -6.37 -5.56 -15.18
N TYR A 131 -6.04 -6.85 -15.35
CA TYR A 131 -4.65 -7.33 -15.38
C TYR A 131 -3.84 -6.70 -16.53
N ASN A 132 -4.33 -6.78 -17.77
CA ASN A 132 -3.63 -6.25 -18.95
C ASN A 132 -3.43 -4.71 -18.90
N ASN A 133 -4.23 -4.00 -18.10
CA ASN A 133 -4.12 -2.56 -17.93
C ASN A 133 -3.12 -2.14 -16.85
N LEU A 134 -2.62 -3.07 -16.02
CA LEU A 134 -1.68 -2.78 -14.91
C LEU A 134 -0.47 -1.96 -15.34
N PRO A 135 0.31 -2.35 -16.36
CA PRO A 135 1.53 -1.62 -16.72
C PRO A 135 1.24 -0.16 -17.09
N LYS A 136 0.09 0.08 -17.75
CA LYS A 136 -0.35 1.43 -18.11
C LYS A 136 -0.72 2.24 -16.86
N GLN A 137 -1.47 1.66 -15.93
CA GLN A 137 -1.89 2.33 -14.70
C GLN A 137 -0.68 2.69 -13.81
N VAL A 138 0.26 1.77 -13.66
CA VAL A 138 1.51 1.97 -12.93
C VAL A 138 2.35 3.08 -13.57
N SER A 139 2.50 3.06 -14.89
CA SER A 139 3.22 4.12 -15.62
C SER A 139 2.58 5.50 -15.44
N ILE A 140 1.24 5.58 -15.43
CA ILE A 140 0.50 6.83 -15.24
C ILE A 140 0.66 7.35 -13.82
N SER A 141 0.59 6.51 -12.80
CA SER A 141 0.69 6.91 -11.39
C SER A 141 2.12 7.26 -10.98
N GLY A 142 3.09 6.52 -11.48
CA GLY A 142 4.49 6.63 -11.07
C GLY A 142 4.70 6.28 -9.59
N ALA A 143 3.86 5.42 -9.01
CA ALA A 143 3.89 5.01 -7.61
C ALA A 143 5.24 4.45 -7.17
N ASP A 144 5.50 4.44 -5.85
CA ASP A 144 6.67 3.79 -5.24
C ASP A 144 6.45 2.30 -4.99
N ALA A 145 5.20 1.90 -4.77
CA ALA A 145 4.75 0.51 -4.67
C ALA A 145 3.34 0.36 -5.23
N ILE A 146 2.93 -0.87 -5.48
CA ILE A 146 1.55 -1.21 -5.84
C ILE A 146 0.94 -2.11 -4.76
N GLU A 147 -0.37 -1.95 -4.55
CA GLU A 147 -1.17 -2.90 -3.80
C GLU A 147 -2.20 -3.53 -4.74
N ILE A 148 -2.27 -4.86 -4.77
CA ILE A 148 -3.29 -5.57 -5.54
C ILE A 148 -4.34 -6.18 -4.62
N LEU A 149 -5.59 -6.14 -5.03
CA LEU A 149 -6.72 -6.79 -4.38
C LEU A 149 -7.46 -7.67 -5.41
N PRO A 150 -7.85 -8.92 -5.03
CA PRO A 150 -7.54 -9.60 -3.77
C PRO A 150 -6.11 -10.15 -3.72
N GLY A 151 -5.53 -10.21 -2.52
CA GLY A 151 -4.17 -10.69 -2.25
C GLY A 151 -4.01 -12.20 -2.03
N CYS A 152 -5.11 -12.95 -2.01
CA CYS A 152 -5.12 -14.40 -1.79
C CYS A 152 -4.92 -15.24 -3.07
N MET A 153 -4.28 -14.69 -4.10
CA MET A 153 -4.08 -15.33 -5.40
C MET A 153 -2.59 -15.47 -5.75
N PRO A 154 -1.84 -16.42 -5.17
CA PRO A 154 -0.39 -16.53 -5.37
C PRO A 154 0.04 -16.58 -6.84
N ARG A 155 -0.72 -17.31 -7.67
CA ARG A 155 -0.44 -17.39 -9.11
C ARG A 155 -0.51 -16.04 -9.81
N VAL A 156 -1.49 -15.21 -9.46
CA VAL A 156 -1.66 -13.87 -10.05
C VAL A 156 -0.58 -12.92 -9.51
N ILE A 157 -0.23 -13.04 -8.23
CA ILE A 157 0.88 -12.30 -7.61
C ILE A 157 2.17 -12.55 -8.39
N SER A 158 2.51 -13.82 -8.67
CA SER A 158 3.69 -14.17 -9.46
C SER A 158 3.68 -13.50 -10.85
N TRP A 159 2.56 -13.55 -11.56
CA TRP A 159 2.46 -12.87 -12.86
C TRP A 159 2.67 -11.37 -12.77
N VAL A 160 2.11 -10.71 -11.75
CA VAL A 160 2.29 -9.26 -11.56
C VAL A 160 3.75 -8.94 -11.21
N CYS A 161 4.42 -9.75 -10.39
CA CYS A 161 5.83 -9.58 -10.07
C CYS A 161 6.75 -9.77 -11.29
N ASP A 162 6.37 -10.64 -12.24
CA ASP A 162 7.11 -10.82 -13.48
C ASP A 162 6.97 -9.62 -14.44
N ASP A 163 5.80 -8.97 -14.43
CA ASP A 163 5.46 -7.89 -15.37
C ASP A 163 5.76 -6.48 -14.83
N ILE A 164 5.77 -6.29 -13.51
CA ILE A 164 5.87 -4.98 -12.86
C ILE A 164 7.10 -4.92 -11.95
N ASP A 165 8.01 -4.02 -12.28
CA ASP A 165 9.26 -3.78 -11.52
C ASP A 165 9.04 -2.76 -10.37
N LEU A 166 8.06 -3.04 -9.50
CA LEU A 166 7.77 -2.28 -8.27
C LEU A 166 7.49 -3.25 -7.12
N PRO A 167 7.77 -2.85 -5.87
CA PRO A 167 7.34 -3.61 -4.70
C PRO A 167 5.82 -3.85 -4.74
N LEU A 168 5.41 -5.11 -4.58
CA LEU A 168 4.01 -5.51 -4.59
C LEU A 168 3.55 -5.83 -3.18
N ILE A 169 2.43 -5.25 -2.77
CA ILE A 169 1.70 -5.52 -1.54
C ILE A 169 0.46 -6.34 -1.90
N ALA A 170 0.28 -7.50 -1.28
CA ALA A 170 -0.91 -8.31 -1.45
C ALA A 170 -1.95 -7.94 -0.38
N GLY A 171 -3.06 -7.31 -0.78
CA GLY A 171 -4.12 -6.83 0.10
C GLY A 171 -5.48 -7.46 -0.19
N GLY A 172 -6.38 -7.42 0.80
CA GLY A 172 -7.72 -7.98 0.68
C GLY A 172 -7.77 -9.51 0.64
N LEU A 173 -8.65 -10.09 1.45
CA LEU A 173 -8.82 -11.54 1.60
C LEU A 173 -7.55 -12.29 2.05
N VAL A 174 -6.60 -11.59 2.66
CA VAL A 174 -5.48 -12.22 3.39
C VAL A 174 -5.94 -12.42 4.83
N CYS A 175 -6.35 -13.65 5.17
CA CYS A 175 -7.10 -13.94 6.38
C CYS A 175 -6.32 -14.75 7.41
N ASP A 176 -5.31 -15.50 6.98
CA ASP A 176 -4.57 -16.42 7.83
C ASP A 176 -3.09 -16.55 7.42
N LYS A 177 -2.37 -17.45 8.10
CA LYS A 177 -0.95 -17.69 7.87
C LYS A 177 -0.67 -18.32 6.50
N GLU A 178 -1.59 -19.12 5.99
CA GLU A 178 -1.44 -19.78 4.69
C GLU A 178 -1.49 -18.75 3.56
N ASP A 179 -2.44 -17.80 3.64
CA ASP A 179 -2.53 -16.67 2.71
C ASP A 179 -1.25 -15.82 2.73
N VAL A 180 -0.73 -15.52 3.93
CA VAL A 180 0.52 -14.75 4.10
C VAL A 180 1.70 -15.46 3.44
N ILE A 181 1.90 -16.74 3.76
CA ILE A 181 3.00 -17.55 3.18
C ILE A 181 2.83 -17.66 1.67
N GLY A 182 1.61 -17.91 1.20
CA GLY A 182 1.31 -18.01 -0.23
C GLY A 182 1.62 -16.73 -0.99
N ALA A 183 1.23 -15.56 -0.47
CA ALA A 183 1.48 -14.27 -1.10
C ALA A 183 2.98 -13.91 -1.12
N LEU A 184 3.67 -14.03 0.02
CA LEU A 184 5.11 -13.73 0.11
C LEU A 184 5.93 -14.73 -0.72
N GLY A 185 5.57 -16.03 -0.69
CA GLY A 185 6.22 -17.07 -1.50
C GLY A 185 6.03 -16.89 -3.02
N ALA A 186 4.98 -16.17 -3.43
CA ALA A 186 4.73 -15.82 -4.83
C ALA A 186 5.45 -14.53 -5.29
N GLY A 187 6.19 -13.85 -4.40
CA GLY A 187 6.99 -12.69 -4.72
C GLY A 187 6.46 -11.35 -4.20
N ALA A 188 5.35 -11.33 -3.46
CA ALA A 188 4.90 -10.10 -2.79
C ALA A 188 5.96 -9.63 -1.78
N ALA A 189 6.24 -8.34 -1.74
CA ALA A 189 7.15 -7.74 -0.77
C ALA A 189 6.51 -7.65 0.62
N ALA A 190 5.19 -7.52 0.68
CA ALA A 190 4.42 -7.46 1.92
C ALA A 190 2.97 -7.90 1.70
N VAL A 191 2.27 -8.16 2.80
CA VAL A 191 0.82 -8.38 2.84
C VAL A 191 0.15 -7.32 3.69
N ALA A 192 -1.06 -6.90 3.31
CA ALA A 192 -1.89 -5.98 4.08
C ALA A 192 -3.18 -6.67 4.52
N SER A 193 -3.42 -6.78 5.83
CA SER A 193 -4.59 -7.46 6.38
C SER A 193 -5.25 -6.65 7.47
N SER A 194 -6.59 -6.74 7.55
CA SER A 194 -7.38 -6.26 8.68
C SER A 194 -7.67 -7.33 9.73
N ASN A 195 -7.22 -8.56 9.50
CA ASN A 195 -7.29 -9.62 10.51
C ASN A 195 -6.17 -9.41 11.54
N ARG A 196 -6.54 -9.30 12.82
CA ARG A 196 -5.61 -9.04 13.92
C ARG A 196 -4.66 -10.21 14.19
N ASP A 197 -5.09 -11.44 13.90
CA ASP A 197 -4.22 -12.62 14.06
C ASP A 197 -3.05 -12.58 13.07
N VAL A 198 -3.25 -12.01 11.89
CA VAL A 198 -2.17 -11.79 10.91
C VAL A 198 -1.17 -10.75 11.42
N TRP A 199 -1.60 -9.75 12.19
CA TRP A 199 -0.68 -8.73 12.73
C TRP A 199 0.32 -9.27 13.76
N LEU A 200 0.08 -10.45 14.30
CA LEU A 200 0.90 -11.07 15.35
C LEU A 200 1.91 -12.09 14.80
N MET A 201 2.01 -12.23 13.47
CA MET A 201 2.86 -13.23 12.80
C MET A 201 4.31 -12.75 12.59
#